data_bafe1b0f184f20872f490c6287cd7a6d
#
_entry.id   bafe1b0f184f20872f490c6287cd7a6d
#
_cell.length_a   1.000
_cell.length_b   1.000
_cell.length_c   1.000
_cell.angle_alpha   90.00
_cell.angle_beta   90.00
_cell.angle_gamma   90.00
#
_symmetry.space_group_name_H-M   'P 1'
#
loop_
_entity.id
_entity.type
_entity.pdbx_description
1 polymer ?
#
loop_
_entity_poly.entity_id
_entity_poly.type
_entity_poly.pdbx_seq_one_letter_code
_entity_poly.pdbx_strand_id
1 'polypeptide(L)'
;VIEPIRVASDNGGQLQLQRLGAAPTSGPVVLLLHGAMSDSRVFLPAEHGLARYLAEQGCCVYVADLRGHGDSQPALGGPQPIRMSDLLQADIPALLEWLRSEHPDQRLFVVSHGWGGVWLAAALIRKPQLLASICGLVQLGVRRRALAGGRFTRFARRCIWGALASIAGRFKGRIPACSMGLGSHDESVDVHTVCLAWERGEWRDLEDGFDYASALKSLAWPPSLYLAGDRDRVLGHMQDVRRFAHELGRHDAQVILLEKGRGCSRHYGHTDLLTHPQAEQDHFPLIADWLAQRQQPTHTQELFPRCSAADVEGAAYIT
;
A
#
# COMPACT_ATOMS: atom_id res chain seq x y z
N VAL A 1 -13.26 -17.49 -10.02
CA VAL A 1 -12.69 -17.14 -11.34
C VAL A 1 -11.82 -15.91 -11.15
N ILE A 2 -10.61 -15.93 -11.72
CA ILE A 2 -9.71 -14.75 -11.77
C ILE A 2 -9.92 -14.11 -13.14
N GLU A 3 -10.26 -12.82 -13.16
CA GLU A 3 -10.51 -12.07 -14.39
C GLU A 3 -9.41 -11.00 -14.57
N PRO A 4 -8.65 -11.06 -15.67
CA PRO A 4 -7.67 -10.04 -15.99
C PRO A 4 -8.34 -8.76 -16.51
N ILE A 5 -7.93 -7.60 -16.00
CA ILE A 5 -8.41 -6.28 -16.40
C ILE A 5 -7.20 -5.38 -16.67
N ARG A 6 -7.30 -4.51 -17.67
CA ARG A 6 -6.27 -3.53 -17.96
C ARG A 6 -6.78 -2.11 -17.70
N VAL A 7 -5.99 -1.35 -16.96
CA VAL A 7 -6.25 0.06 -16.66
C VAL A 7 -5.15 0.90 -17.28
N ALA A 8 -5.54 1.85 -18.11
CA ALA A 8 -4.61 2.81 -18.69
C ALA A 8 -4.28 3.91 -17.68
N SER A 9 -3.02 4.30 -17.59
CA SER A 9 -2.60 5.50 -16.85
C SER A 9 -2.26 6.66 -17.80
N ASP A 10 -2.41 7.90 -17.31
CA ASP A 10 -2.32 9.13 -18.12
C ASP A 10 -1.00 9.28 -18.90
N ASN A 11 0.08 8.66 -18.43
CA ASN A 11 1.40 8.71 -19.04
C ASN A 11 1.76 7.46 -19.88
N GLY A 12 0.73 6.75 -20.39
CA GLY A 12 0.88 5.63 -21.32
C GLY A 12 1.16 4.27 -20.67
N GLY A 13 1.02 4.16 -19.34
CA GLY A 13 1.07 2.88 -18.65
C GLY A 13 -0.17 2.04 -18.95
N GLN A 14 -0.02 0.71 -18.99
CA GLN A 14 -1.10 -0.26 -19.05
C GLN A 14 -0.95 -1.18 -17.84
N LEU A 15 -1.75 -0.95 -16.83
CA LEU A 15 -1.66 -1.66 -15.56
C LEU A 15 -2.53 -2.90 -15.59
N GLN A 16 -1.95 -4.03 -15.20
CA GLN A 16 -2.67 -5.29 -15.08
C GLN A 16 -3.28 -5.40 -13.70
N LEU A 17 -4.60 -5.60 -13.67
CA LEU A 17 -5.33 -6.02 -12.47
C LEU A 17 -5.83 -7.45 -12.65
N GLN A 18 -5.96 -8.16 -11.55
CA GLN A 18 -6.65 -9.43 -11.47
C GLN A 18 -7.81 -9.27 -10.51
N ARG A 19 -9.05 -9.42 -11.01
CA ARG A 19 -10.26 -9.37 -10.19
C ARG A 19 -10.62 -10.76 -9.68
N LEU A 20 -10.91 -10.86 -8.39
CA LEU A 20 -11.43 -12.03 -7.71
C LEU A 20 -12.72 -11.69 -6.98
N GLY A 21 -13.58 -12.70 -6.83
CA GLY A 21 -14.90 -12.53 -6.23
C GLY A 21 -15.95 -12.12 -7.24
N ALA A 22 -17.20 -12.06 -6.80
CA ALA A 22 -18.31 -11.58 -7.61
C ALA A 22 -18.24 -10.04 -7.73
N ALA A 23 -18.83 -9.49 -8.80
CA ALA A 23 -19.10 -8.05 -8.84
C ALA A 23 -19.90 -7.68 -7.58
N PRO A 24 -19.47 -6.69 -6.78
CA PRO A 24 -20.09 -6.45 -5.50
C PRO A 24 -21.50 -5.90 -5.69
N THR A 25 -22.46 -6.62 -5.15
CA THR A 25 -23.80 -6.07 -4.93
C THR A 25 -23.89 -5.35 -3.60
N SER A 26 -23.03 -5.71 -2.62
CA SER A 26 -23.03 -5.14 -1.26
C SER A 26 -21.69 -5.24 -0.51
N GLY A 27 -20.70 -6.00 -1.02
CA GLY A 27 -19.41 -6.19 -0.38
C GLY A 27 -18.42 -5.04 -0.60
N PRO A 28 -17.36 -4.92 0.22
CA PRO A 28 -16.34 -3.92 0.03
C PRO A 28 -15.48 -4.23 -1.20
N VAL A 29 -14.99 -3.18 -1.84
CA VAL A 29 -13.96 -3.26 -2.88
C VAL A 29 -12.60 -3.14 -2.22
N VAL A 30 -11.69 -4.06 -2.53
CA VAL A 30 -10.36 -4.11 -1.93
C VAL A 30 -9.29 -4.12 -3.01
N LEU A 31 -8.43 -3.10 -3.03
CA LEU A 31 -7.24 -3.06 -3.88
C LEU A 31 -6.04 -3.61 -3.11
N LEU A 32 -5.32 -4.56 -3.69
CA LEU A 32 -4.08 -5.11 -3.14
C LEU A 32 -2.88 -4.57 -3.94
N LEU A 33 -1.94 -3.90 -3.25
CA LEU A 33 -0.73 -3.29 -3.83
C LEU A 33 0.53 -3.97 -3.28
N HIS A 34 1.32 -4.56 -4.17
CA HIS A 34 2.62 -5.15 -3.84
C HIS A 34 3.68 -4.09 -3.50
N GLY A 35 4.77 -4.52 -2.88
CA GLY A 35 5.94 -3.70 -2.58
C GLY A 35 7.05 -3.81 -3.63
N ALA A 36 8.19 -3.21 -3.32
CA ALA A 36 9.39 -3.28 -4.14
C ALA A 36 9.87 -4.73 -4.33
N MET A 37 10.43 -5.02 -5.50
CA MET A 37 10.99 -6.33 -5.86
C MET A 37 9.96 -7.48 -5.76
N SER A 38 8.67 -7.17 -5.95
CA SER A 38 7.55 -8.10 -5.86
C SER A 38 6.51 -7.78 -6.95
N ASP A 39 5.49 -8.60 -7.08
CA ASP A 39 4.35 -8.40 -7.97
C ASP A 39 3.06 -8.96 -7.35
N SER A 40 1.97 -8.97 -8.12
CA SER A 40 0.65 -9.45 -7.69
C SER A 40 0.65 -10.87 -7.10
N ARG A 41 1.60 -11.73 -7.51
CA ARG A 41 1.70 -13.12 -7.06
C ARG A 41 1.93 -13.27 -5.56
N VAL A 42 2.44 -12.23 -4.89
CA VAL A 42 2.59 -12.25 -3.42
C VAL A 42 1.26 -12.38 -2.69
N PHE A 43 0.17 -11.88 -3.29
CA PHE A 43 -1.19 -11.98 -2.77
C PHE A 43 -1.97 -13.19 -3.29
N LEU A 44 -1.42 -13.84 -4.33
CA LEU A 44 -2.04 -14.94 -5.08
C LEU A 44 -1.09 -16.14 -5.23
N PRO A 45 -0.58 -16.72 -4.15
CA PRO A 45 0.03 -18.06 -4.24
C PRO A 45 -0.95 -19.05 -4.86
N ALA A 46 -0.43 -20.16 -5.44
CA ALA A 46 -1.22 -21.03 -6.33
C ALA A 46 -2.55 -21.53 -5.73
N GLU A 47 -2.58 -21.93 -4.47
CA GLU A 47 -3.75 -22.58 -3.85
C GLU A 47 -4.33 -21.79 -2.65
N HIS A 48 -3.71 -20.71 -2.23
CA HIS A 48 -4.09 -19.94 -1.04
C HIS A 48 -3.80 -18.46 -1.27
N GLY A 49 -3.84 -17.64 -0.22
CA GLY A 49 -3.41 -16.25 -0.23
C GLY A 49 -4.52 -15.25 0.06
N LEU A 50 -4.08 -14.07 0.46
CA LEU A 50 -4.98 -13.04 0.97
C LEU A 50 -6.07 -12.63 -0.02
N ALA A 51 -5.76 -12.58 -1.33
CA ALA A 51 -6.74 -12.19 -2.33
C ALA A 51 -7.89 -13.19 -2.43
N ARG A 52 -7.59 -14.52 -2.42
CA ARG A 52 -8.62 -15.57 -2.45
C ARG A 52 -9.43 -15.56 -1.17
N TYR A 53 -8.74 -15.49 -0.03
CA TYR A 53 -9.38 -15.44 1.28
C TYR A 53 -10.40 -14.30 1.37
N LEU A 54 -10.01 -13.07 1.02
CA LEU A 54 -10.93 -11.92 1.06
C LEU A 54 -12.09 -12.05 0.07
N ALA A 55 -11.86 -12.63 -1.12
CA ALA A 55 -12.91 -12.88 -2.09
C ALA A 55 -13.93 -13.90 -1.56
N GLU A 56 -13.50 -14.94 -0.85
CA GLU A 56 -14.37 -15.92 -0.16
C GLU A 56 -15.14 -15.28 1.00
N GLN A 57 -14.61 -14.24 1.63
CA GLN A 57 -15.33 -13.43 2.62
C GLN A 57 -16.30 -12.40 2.00
N GLY A 58 -16.53 -12.45 0.69
CA GLY A 58 -17.50 -11.60 0.01
C GLY A 58 -16.95 -10.23 -0.45
N CYS A 59 -15.64 -10.02 -0.41
CA CYS A 59 -15.02 -8.83 -0.99
C CYS A 59 -14.90 -8.94 -2.52
N CYS A 60 -15.01 -7.82 -3.23
CA CYS A 60 -14.54 -7.70 -4.60
C CYS A 60 -13.06 -7.27 -4.56
N VAL A 61 -12.18 -8.19 -4.89
CA VAL A 61 -10.74 -8.00 -4.71
C VAL A 61 -10.06 -7.73 -6.05
N TYR A 62 -9.24 -6.68 -6.09
CA TYR A 62 -8.40 -6.32 -7.21
C TYR A 62 -6.94 -6.42 -6.79
N VAL A 63 -6.17 -7.25 -7.47
CA VAL A 63 -4.72 -7.38 -7.24
C VAL A 63 -4.02 -6.69 -8.40
N ALA A 64 -3.24 -5.64 -8.11
CA ALA A 64 -2.57 -4.85 -9.12
C ALA A 64 -1.10 -5.24 -9.28
N ASP A 65 -0.65 -5.27 -10.52
CA ASP A 65 0.75 -5.10 -10.87
C ASP A 65 1.02 -3.62 -11.18
N LEU A 66 1.98 -3.02 -10.50
CA LEU A 66 2.47 -1.69 -10.85
C LEU A 66 3.37 -1.76 -12.07
N ARG A 67 3.57 -0.63 -12.76
CA ARG A 67 4.43 -0.52 -13.94
C ARG A 67 5.80 -1.18 -13.70
N GLY A 68 6.25 -1.96 -14.67
CA GLY A 68 7.51 -2.69 -14.58
C GLY A 68 7.44 -4.00 -13.81
N HIS A 69 6.29 -4.34 -13.25
CA HIS A 69 6.09 -5.56 -12.49
C HIS A 69 4.98 -6.42 -13.12
N GLY A 70 5.08 -7.74 -12.92
CA GLY A 70 4.12 -8.69 -13.45
C GLY A 70 3.82 -8.52 -14.94
N ASP A 71 2.54 -8.41 -15.28
CA ASP A 71 2.06 -8.26 -16.65
C ASP A 71 1.78 -6.80 -17.06
N SER A 72 2.11 -5.81 -16.22
CA SER A 72 1.94 -4.39 -16.51
C SER A 72 2.97 -3.86 -17.50
N GLN A 73 2.55 -2.86 -18.30
CA GLN A 73 3.39 -2.24 -19.32
C GLN A 73 3.61 -0.75 -19.03
N PRO A 74 4.77 -0.17 -19.40
CA PRO A 74 5.94 -0.82 -20.01
C PRO A 74 6.60 -1.82 -19.04
N ALA A 75 7.13 -2.91 -19.62
CA ALA A 75 7.89 -3.89 -18.84
C ALA A 75 9.26 -3.32 -18.44
N LEU A 76 9.80 -3.83 -17.33
CA LEU A 76 11.11 -3.47 -16.83
C LEU A 76 12.22 -3.83 -17.86
N GLY A 77 13.15 -2.90 -18.09
CA GLY A 77 14.22 -3.07 -19.08
C GLY A 77 13.83 -2.74 -20.52
N GLY A 78 12.63 -2.19 -20.72
CA GLY A 78 12.22 -1.59 -22.00
C GLY A 78 12.98 -0.30 -22.33
N PRO A 79 12.68 0.33 -23.49
CA PRO A 79 13.38 1.53 -23.94
C PRO A 79 13.15 2.77 -23.07
N GLN A 80 12.04 2.81 -22.36
CA GLN A 80 11.71 3.90 -21.43
C GLN A 80 12.03 3.49 -19.98
N PRO A 81 12.79 4.31 -19.24
CA PRO A 81 13.03 4.07 -17.84
C PRO A 81 11.73 4.22 -17.04
N ILE A 82 11.51 3.34 -16.09
CA ILE A 82 10.41 3.44 -15.14
C ILE A 82 10.86 4.28 -13.97
N ARG A 83 10.14 5.35 -13.66
CA ARG A 83 10.46 6.30 -12.61
C ARG A 83 9.51 6.19 -11.44
N MET A 84 9.96 6.63 -10.27
CA MET A 84 9.09 6.74 -9.09
C MET A 84 7.90 7.67 -9.36
N SER A 85 8.10 8.77 -10.07
CA SER A 85 7.03 9.70 -10.44
C SER A 85 5.92 9.04 -11.28
N ASP A 86 6.25 8.06 -12.12
CA ASP A 86 5.26 7.30 -12.88
C ASP A 86 4.30 6.54 -11.95
N LEU A 87 4.85 5.87 -10.93
CA LEU A 87 4.06 5.12 -9.96
C LEU A 87 3.16 6.03 -9.13
N LEU A 88 3.71 7.16 -8.65
CA LEU A 88 3.05 8.03 -7.68
C LEU A 88 2.03 8.98 -8.31
N GLN A 89 2.32 9.49 -9.51
CA GLN A 89 1.53 10.55 -10.12
C GLN A 89 0.59 10.05 -11.21
N ALA A 90 0.84 8.85 -11.75
CA ALA A 90 0.03 8.26 -12.81
C ALA A 90 -0.57 6.90 -12.42
N ASP A 91 0.22 5.90 -12.05
CA ASP A 91 -0.27 4.52 -11.93
C ASP A 91 -1.21 4.33 -10.72
N ILE A 92 -0.76 4.65 -9.51
CA ILE A 92 -1.58 4.50 -8.30
C ILE A 92 -2.84 5.37 -8.38
N PRO A 93 -2.76 6.65 -8.79
CA PRO A 93 -3.96 7.44 -9.03
C PRO A 93 -4.92 6.83 -10.05
N ALA A 94 -4.43 6.36 -11.21
CA ALA A 94 -5.27 5.75 -12.24
C ALA A 94 -6.02 4.52 -11.72
N LEU A 95 -5.36 3.65 -10.92
CA LEU A 95 -6.01 2.51 -10.29
C LEU A 95 -7.14 2.93 -9.35
N LEU A 96 -6.90 3.93 -8.49
CA LEU A 96 -7.89 4.42 -7.54
C LEU A 96 -9.06 5.12 -8.22
N GLU A 97 -8.78 5.95 -9.22
CA GLU A 97 -9.79 6.66 -10.02
C GLU A 97 -10.65 5.67 -10.83
N TRP A 98 -10.02 4.68 -11.45
CA TRP A 98 -10.73 3.62 -12.18
C TRP A 98 -11.63 2.81 -11.24
N LEU A 99 -11.12 2.35 -10.09
CA LEU A 99 -11.93 1.62 -9.10
C LEU A 99 -13.11 2.45 -8.61
N ARG A 100 -12.91 3.75 -8.42
CA ARG A 100 -13.98 4.66 -8.02
C ARG A 100 -15.05 4.80 -9.11
N SER A 101 -14.67 4.82 -10.39
CA SER A 101 -15.62 4.89 -11.49
C SER A 101 -16.41 3.59 -11.69
N GLU A 102 -15.75 2.44 -11.51
CA GLU A 102 -16.41 1.12 -11.61
C GLU A 102 -17.31 0.83 -10.41
N HIS A 103 -17.01 1.40 -9.25
CA HIS A 103 -17.66 1.11 -7.98
C HIS A 103 -18.05 2.39 -7.22
N PRO A 104 -18.91 3.26 -7.79
CA PRO A 104 -19.20 4.57 -7.19
C PRO A 104 -19.87 4.50 -5.82
N ASP A 105 -20.64 3.44 -5.56
CA ASP A 105 -21.43 3.28 -4.34
C ASP A 105 -20.79 2.36 -3.30
N GLN A 106 -19.69 1.67 -3.65
CA GLN A 106 -19.02 0.74 -2.78
C GLN A 106 -17.90 1.41 -1.98
N ARG A 107 -17.62 0.84 -0.81
CA ARG A 107 -16.51 1.26 0.04
C ARG A 107 -15.20 0.68 -0.46
N LEU A 108 -14.25 1.56 -0.77
CA LEU A 108 -12.93 1.20 -1.24
C LEU A 108 -11.96 1.12 -0.06
N PHE A 109 -11.29 -0.02 0.04
CA PHE A 109 -10.17 -0.25 0.94
C PHE A 109 -8.91 -0.56 0.14
N VAL A 110 -7.75 -0.22 0.69
CA VAL A 110 -6.48 -0.59 0.06
C VAL A 110 -5.63 -1.37 1.07
N VAL A 111 -5.16 -2.52 0.62
CA VAL A 111 -4.21 -3.35 1.36
C VAL A 111 -2.87 -3.26 0.66
N SER A 112 -1.81 -2.95 1.37
CA SER A 112 -0.48 -2.82 0.77
C SER A 112 0.58 -3.56 1.57
N HIS A 113 1.64 -3.98 0.88
CA HIS A 113 2.77 -4.70 1.44
C HIS A 113 4.07 -3.92 1.25
N GLY A 114 4.90 -3.87 2.30
CA GLY A 114 6.23 -3.28 2.22
C GLY A 114 6.24 -1.86 1.66
N TRP A 115 7.06 -1.60 0.64
CA TRP A 115 7.16 -0.29 -0.01
C TRP A 115 5.88 0.14 -0.72
N GLY A 116 5.01 -0.78 -1.13
CA GLY A 116 3.71 -0.43 -1.74
C GLY A 116 2.87 0.50 -0.87
N GLY A 117 2.93 0.36 0.45
CA GLY A 117 2.23 1.27 1.37
C GLY A 117 2.86 2.65 1.46
N VAL A 118 4.17 2.76 1.31
CA VAL A 118 4.86 4.06 1.25
C VAL A 118 4.57 4.77 -0.07
N TRP A 119 4.56 4.05 -1.19
CA TRP A 119 4.19 4.59 -2.50
C TRP A 119 2.75 5.05 -2.53
N LEU A 120 1.82 4.24 -1.99
CA LEU A 120 0.42 4.63 -1.84
C LEU A 120 0.30 5.93 -1.04
N ALA A 121 0.98 6.01 0.11
CA ALA A 121 0.95 7.21 0.95
C ALA A 121 1.48 8.44 0.19
N ALA A 122 2.59 8.32 -0.52
CA ALA A 122 3.15 9.40 -1.32
C ALA A 122 2.21 9.84 -2.45
N ALA A 123 1.56 8.90 -3.15
CA ALA A 123 0.56 9.21 -4.18
C ALA A 123 -0.65 9.95 -3.61
N LEU A 124 -1.17 9.51 -2.45
CA LEU A 124 -2.29 10.14 -1.77
C LEU A 124 -1.95 11.55 -1.24
N ILE A 125 -0.71 11.77 -0.77
CA ILE A 125 -0.24 13.09 -0.34
C ILE A 125 -0.16 14.06 -1.53
N ARG A 126 0.22 13.58 -2.71
CA ARG A 126 0.24 14.39 -3.93
C ARG A 126 -1.15 14.67 -4.52
N LYS A 127 -2.07 13.71 -4.41
CA LYS A 127 -3.45 13.81 -4.88
C LYS A 127 -4.43 13.61 -3.71
N PRO A 128 -4.51 14.58 -2.77
CA PRO A 128 -5.28 14.42 -1.53
C PRO A 128 -6.78 14.24 -1.75
N GLN A 129 -7.31 14.64 -2.90
CA GLN A 129 -8.71 14.39 -3.26
C GLN A 129 -9.04 12.89 -3.31
N LEU A 130 -8.06 12.01 -3.54
CA LEU A 130 -8.27 10.56 -3.55
C LEU A 130 -8.49 9.98 -2.14
N LEU A 131 -8.03 10.67 -1.08
CA LEU A 131 -8.26 10.23 0.30
C LEU A 131 -9.74 10.07 0.63
N ALA A 132 -10.59 10.95 0.12
CA ALA A 132 -12.04 10.90 0.37
C ALA A 132 -12.72 9.63 -0.17
N SER A 133 -12.09 8.92 -1.11
CA SER A 133 -12.61 7.68 -1.66
C SER A 133 -12.19 6.44 -0.89
N ILE A 134 -11.24 6.56 0.04
CA ILE A 134 -10.65 5.43 0.77
C ILE A 134 -11.25 5.34 2.16
N CYS A 135 -11.93 4.24 2.46
CA CYS A 135 -12.57 4.01 3.75
C CYS A 135 -11.61 3.46 4.80
N GLY A 136 -10.49 2.88 4.38
CA GLY A 136 -9.46 2.39 5.29
C GLY A 136 -8.29 1.74 4.58
N LEU A 137 -7.18 1.61 5.29
CA LEU A 137 -5.92 1.07 4.79
C LEU A 137 -5.46 -0.12 5.66
N VAL A 138 -4.99 -1.18 5.04
CA VAL A 138 -4.28 -2.27 5.72
C VAL A 138 -2.85 -2.32 5.21
N GLN A 139 -1.89 -2.25 6.13
CA GLN A 139 -0.48 -2.04 5.87
C GLN A 139 0.34 -3.20 6.44
N LEU A 140 0.79 -4.15 5.59
CA LEU A 140 1.54 -5.32 6.02
C LEU A 140 3.06 -5.08 5.86
N GLY A 141 3.78 -5.02 6.98
CA GLY A 141 5.22 -4.81 6.98
C GLY A 141 5.67 -3.47 6.39
N VAL A 142 4.79 -2.47 6.37
CA VAL A 142 5.04 -1.18 5.73
C VAL A 142 5.88 -0.29 6.62
N ARG A 143 7.00 0.17 6.12
CA ARG A 143 7.87 1.16 6.75
C ARG A 143 8.56 2.03 5.71
N ARG A 144 8.81 3.28 6.01
CA ARG A 144 9.65 4.15 5.19
C ARG A 144 11.10 4.15 5.67
N ARG A 145 11.34 4.37 6.96
CA ARG A 145 12.68 4.42 7.54
C ARG A 145 13.02 3.14 8.27
N ALA A 146 14.25 2.67 8.12
CA ALA A 146 14.75 1.47 8.77
C ALA A 146 15.74 1.85 9.88
N LEU A 147 15.22 2.19 11.04
CA LEU A 147 15.97 2.66 12.20
C LEU A 147 16.10 1.61 13.31
N ALA A 148 15.28 0.56 13.27
CA ALA A 148 15.36 -0.55 14.20
C ALA A 148 16.66 -1.35 14.04
N GLY A 149 17.11 -2.00 15.12
CA GLY A 149 18.32 -2.79 15.14
C GLY A 149 19.60 -1.97 15.49
N GLY A 150 20.68 -2.68 15.75
CA GLY A 150 21.97 -2.10 16.11
C GLY A 150 22.64 -1.34 14.96
N ARG A 151 23.66 -0.53 15.31
CA ARG A 151 24.42 0.26 14.31
C ARG A 151 25.05 -0.62 13.22
N PHE A 152 25.52 -1.80 13.58
CA PHE A 152 26.11 -2.77 12.65
C PHE A 152 25.08 -3.34 11.68
N THR A 153 23.90 -3.73 12.15
CA THR A 153 22.82 -4.25 11.31
C THR A 153 22.35 -3.20 10.30
N ARG A 154 22.24 -1.94 10.73
CA ARG A 154 21.89 -0.81 9.85
C ARG A 154 22.96 -0.56 8.80
N PHE A 155 24.23 -0.64 9.18
CA PHE A 155 25.35 -0.48 8.25
C PHE A 155 25.40 -1.62 7.22
N ALA A 156 25.35 -2.88 7.67
CA ALA A 156 25.35 -4.05 6.80
C ALA A 156 24.18 -4.00 5.77
N ARG A 157 22.98 -3.66 6.24
CA ARG A 157 21.81 -3.46 5.36
C ARG A 157 22.06 -2.37 4.32
N ARG A 158 22.61 -1.22 4.72
CA ARG A 158 22.97 -0.14 3.79
C ARG A 158 23.95 -0.57 2.72
N CYS A 159 24.95 -1.37 3.09
CA CYS A 159 25.94 -1.90 2.15
C CYS A 159 25.30 -2.89 1.17
N ILE A 160 24.49 -3.83 1.65
CA ILE A 160 23.89 -4.87 0.83
C ILE A 160 22.85 -4.25 -0.13
N TRP A 161 21.91 -3.46 0.39
CA TRP A 161 20.81 -2.90 -0.41
C TRP A 161 21.22 -1.68 -1.22
N GLY A 162 22.20 -0.89 -0.75
CA GLY A 162 22.62 0.35 -1.42
C GLY A 162 23.69 0.12 -2.47
N ALA A 163 24.83 -0.48 -2.11
CA ALA A 163 25.98 -0.54 -3.01
C ALA A 163 25.87 -1.65 -4.05
N LEU A 164 25.57 -2.87 -3.61
CA LEU A 164 25.50 -4.04 -4.54
C LEU A 164 24.37 -3.93 -5.54
N ALA A 165 23.18 -3.54 -5.09
CA ALA A 165 22.04 -3.38 -5.97
C ALA A 165 22.25 -2.23 -6.96
N SER A 166 22.82 -1.08 -6.54
CA SER A 166 23.11 0.04 -7.42
C SER A 166 24.20 -0.28 -8.46
N ILE A 167 25.22 -1.05 -8.09
CA ILE A 167 26.27 -1.51 -9.01
C ILE A 167 25.65 -2.47 -10.04
N ALA A 168 24.89 -3.48 -9.60
CA ALA A 168 24.23 -4.42 -10.49
C ALA A 168 23.27 -3.72 -11.46
N GLY A 169 22.53 -2.71 -10.97
CA GLY A 169 21.62 -1.91 -11.79
C GLY A 169 22.31 -1.14 -12.91
N ARG A 170 23.51 -0.61 -12.67
CA ARG A 170 24.29 0.09 -13.70
C ARG A 170 24.66 -0.80 -14.89
N PHE A 171 24.91 -2.08 -14.66
CA PHE A 171 25.29 -3.02 -15.72
C PHE A 171 24.09 -3.60 -16.47
N LYS A 172 22.92 -3.68 -15.86
CA LYS A 172 21.74 -4.34 -16.44
C LYS A 172 20.56 -3.41 -16.71
N GLY A 173 20.67 -2.11 -16.39
CA GLY A 173 19.59 -1.13 -16.51
C GLY A 173 18.42 -1.37 -15.52
N ARG A 174 18.52 -2.40 -14.66
CA ARG A 174 17.56 -2.78 -13.62
C ARG A 174 18.27 -3.47 -12.47
N ILE A 175 17.67 -3.45 -11.31
CA ILE A 175 18.14 -4.21 -10.14
C ILE A 175 17.70 -5.66 -10.32
N PRO A 176 18.63 -6.61 -10.47
CA PRO A 176 18.29 -8.02 -10.71
C PRO A 176 17.94 -8.74 -9.39
N ALA A 177 16.91 -8.26 -8.70
CA ALA A 177 16.55 -8.69 -7.36
C ALA A 177 16.17 -10.18 -7.32
N CYS A 178 15.49 -10.68 -8.35
CA CYS A 178 15.12 -12.08 -8.45
C CYS A 178 16.36 -12.99 -8.48
N SER A 179 17.34 -12.69 -9.34
CA SER A 179 18.57 -13.51 -9.44
C SER A 179 19.49 -13.37 -8.21
N MET A 180 19.33 -12.31 -7.43
CA MET A 180 20.08 -12.07 -6.19
C MET A 180 19.38 -12.65 -4.95
N GLY A 181 18.19 -13.25 -5.09
CA GLY A 181 17.40 -13.76 -3.97
C GLY A 181 16.88 -12.66 -3.02
N LEU A 182 16.74 -11.43 -3.53
CA LEU A 182 16.27 -10.27 -2.77
C LEU A 182 14.75 -10.04 -2.88
N GLY A 183 14.11 -10.64 -3.87
CA GLY A 183 12.68 -10.56 -4.12
C GLY A 183 12.23 -11.54 -5.20
N SER A 184 10.94 -11.55 -5.48
CA SER A 184 10.32 -12.40 -6.52
C SER A 184 10.33 -11.75 -7.91
N HIS A 185 10.63 -10.45 -7.99
CA HIS A 185 10.67 -9.67 -9.22
C HIS A 185 11.87 -8.72 -9.21
N ASP A 186 12.39 -8.36 -10.39
CA ASP A 186 13.42 -7.33 -10.54
C ASP A 186 12.83 -5.95 -10.27
N GLU A 187 13.67 -4.93 -10.07
CA GLU A 187 13.21 -3.58 -9.72
C GLU A 187 13.83 -2.49 -10.64
N SER A 188 13.12 -1.38 -10.83
CA SER A 188 13.67 -0.20 -11.48
C SER A 188 14.80 0.41 -10.66
N VAL A 189 15.86 0.83 -11.34
CA VAL A 189 17.00 1.54 -10.71
C VAL A 189 16.53 2.86 -10.09
N ASP A 190 15.65 3.59 -10.76
CA ASP A 190 15.11 4.86 -10.27
C ASP A 190 14.27 4.65 -9.01
N VAL A 191 13.27 3.76 -9.08
CA VAL A 191 12.40 3.43 -7.94
C VAL A 191 13.24 2.98 -6.74
N HIS A 192 14.21 2.10 -6.94
CA HIS A 192 15.10 1.65 -5.88
C HIS A 192 15.93 2.79 -5.28
N THR A 193 16.47 3.69 -6.13
CA THR A 193 17.27 4.84 -5.68
C THR A 193 16.45 5.79 -4.82
N VAL A 194 15.22 6.09 -5.22
CA VAL A 194 14.30 6.93 -4.44
C VAL A 194 13.94 6.25 -3.11
N CYS A 195 13.64 4.95 -3.12
CA CYS A 195 13.38 4.20 -1.88
C CYS A 195 14.56 4.29 -0.90
N LEU A 196 15.80 4.15 -1.39
CA LEU A 196 17.00 4.28 -0.55
C LEU A 196 17.19 5.71 0.00
N ALA A 197 16.90 6.72 -0.79
CA ALA A 197 16.97 8.12 -0.35
C ALA A 197 15.94 8.38 0.76
N TRP A 198 14.70 7.93 0.56
CA TRP A 198 13.63 8.08 1.54
C TRP A 198 13.88 7.28 2.83
N GLU A 199 14.49 6.11 2.74
CA GLU A 199 14.86 5.32 3.93
C GLU A 199 15.89 6.07 4.80
N ARG A 200 16.78 6.85 4.18
CA ARG A 200 17.90 7.54 4.87
C ARG A 200 17.51 8.84 5.55
N GLY A 201 16.51 9.54 5.05
CA GLY A 201 16.31 10.90 5.49
C GLY A 201 14.98 11.53 5.20
N GLU A 202 15.01 12.66 4.54
CA GLU A 202 13.88 13.50 4.25
C GLU A 202 12.94 12.82 3.24
N TRP A 203 11.66 12.99 3.45
CA TRP A 203 10.64 12.49 2.55
C TRP A 203 10.34 13.56 1.50
N ARG A 204 11.22 13.65 0.52
CA ARG A 204 11.11 14.57 -0.61
C ARG A 204 11.17 13.81 -1.92
N ASP A 205 10.46 14.33 -2.92
CA ASP A 205 10.62 13.86 -4.28
C ASP A 205 11.99 14.29 -4.82
N LEU A 206 12.72 13.38 -5.46
CA LEU A 206 14.05 13.66 -5.99
C LEU A 206 13.99 14.39 -7.35
N GLU A 207 12.85 14.37 -8.02
CA GLU A 207 12.68 14.94 -9.36
C GLU A 207 12.24 16.41 -9.28
N ASP A 208 11.22 16.73 -8.47
CA ASP A 208 10.64 18.07 -8.36
C ASP A 208 10.79 18.74 -6.97
N GLY A 209 11.39 18.03 -6.01
CA GLY A 209 11.61 18.55 -4.67
C GLY A 209 10.37 18.61 -3.77
N PHE A 210 9.23 18.05 -4.19
CA PHE A 210 8.01 18.06 -3.40
C PHE A 210 8.21 17.46 -2.01
N ASP A 211 7.81 18.20 -0.97
CA ASP A 211 7.98 17.81 0.43
C ASP A 211 6.75 17.08 0.96
N TYR A 212 6.80 15.75 0.93
CA TYR A 212 5.72 14.89 1.43
C TYR A 212 5.45 15.10 2.92
N ALA A 213 6.50 15.27 3.72
CA ALA A 213 6.36 15.44 5.16
C ALA A 213 5.67 16.76 5.53
N SER A 214 5.89 17.81 4.76
CA SER A 214 5.21 19.10 4.95
C SER A 214 3.76 19.06 4.43
N ALA A 215 3.53 18.49 3.26
CA ALA A 215 2.18 18.40 2.66
C ALA A 215 1.23 17.53 3.50
N LEU A 216 1.75 16.45 4.09
CA LEU A 216 0.97 15.53 4.93
C LEU A 216 0.33 16.21 6.16
N LYS A 217 0.94 17.25 6.72
CA LYS A 217 0.48 17.91 7.97
C LYS A 217 -0.94 18.45 7.90
N SER A 218 -1.43 18.76 6.70
CA SER A 218 -2.77 19.29 6.47
C SER A 218 -3.82 18.24 6.11
N LEU A 219 -3.42 16.95 6.05
CA LEU A 219 -4.28 15.89 5.57
C LEU A 219 -4.91 15.09 6.72
N ALA A 220 -6.19 14.77 6.57
CA ALA A 220 -6.86 13.78 7.40
C ALA A 220 -6.58 12.39 6.83
N TRP A 221 -5.85 11.56 7.60
CA TRP A 221 -5.49 10.22 7.17
C TRP A 221 -6.59 9.20 7.50
N PRO A 222 -6.90 8.25 6.58
CA PRO A 222 -7.96 7.28 6.82
C PRO A 222 -7.62 6.32 7.97
N PRO A 223 -8.64 5.66 8.58
CA PRO A 223 -8.42 4.58 9.52
C PRO A 223 -7.46 3.54 8.95
N SER A 224 -6.51 3.07 9.75
CA SER A 224 -5.45 2.21 9.24
C SER A 224 -5.09 1.08 10.20
N LEU A 225 -4.95 -0.14 9.65
CA LEU A 225 -4.45 -1.32 10.34
C LEU A 225 -3.03 -1.61 9.87
N TYR A 226 -2.08 -1.64 10.80
CA TYR A 226 -0.68 -1.95 10.53
C TYR A 226 -0.34 -3.31 11.15
N LEU A 227 0.17 -4.23 10.34
CA LEU A 227 0.57 -5.57 10.76
C LEU A 227 2.07 -5.76 10.53
N ALA A 228 2.77 -6.31 11.53
CA ALA A 228 4.19 -6.64 11.43
C ALA A 228 4.44 -8.04 11.97
N GLY A 229 5.23 -8.85 11.29
CA GLY A 229 5.66 -10.14 11.76
C GLY A 229 6.83 -10.02 12.76
N ASP A 230 6.86 -10.83 13.79
CA ASP A 230 7.89 -10.80 14.84
C ASP A 230 9.28 -11.24 14.35
N ARG A 231 9.34 -12.01 13.24
CA ARG A 231 10.58 -12.38 12.54
C ARG A 231 10.97 -11.45 11.41
N ASP A 232 10.14 -10.46 11.09
CA ASP A 232 10.52 -9.42 10.14
C ASP A 232 11.44 -8.38 10.80
N ARG A 233 12.71 -8.75 10.91
CA ARG A 233 13.72 -7.93 11.59
C ARG A 233 14.37 -6.87 10.70
N VAL A 234 14.14 -6.94 9.39
CA VAL A 234 14.88 -6.14 8.41
C VAL A 234 13.97 -5.26 7.56
N LEU A 235 12.91 -5.84 6.98
CA LEU A 235 12.09 -5.16 5.97
C LEU A 235 10.84 -4.47 6.55
N GLY A 236 10.24 -5.00 7.61
CA GLY A 236 9.06 -4.44 8.26
C GLY A 236 9.09 -4.60 9.78
N HIS A 237 10.25 -4.28 10.41
CA HIS A 237 10.40 -4.37 11.86
C HIS A 237 9.33 -3.53 12.58
N MET A 238 8.67 -4.10 13.58
CA MET A 238 7.53 -3.51 14.30
C MET A 238 7.75 -2.06 14.74
N GLN A 239 8.96 -1.72 15.24
CA GLN A 239 9.26 -0.35 15.65
C GLN A 239 9.30 0.62 14.46
N ASP A 240 9.73 0.17 13.29
CA ASP A 240 9.79 0.99 12.08
C ASP A 240 8.40 1.12 11.46
N VAL A 241 7.56 0.08 11.54
CA VAL A 241 6.13 0.14 11.17
C VAL A 241 5.39 1.15 12.06
N ARG A 242 5.58 1.11 13.39
CA ARG A 242 5.00 2.12 14.31
C ARG A 242 5.47 3.53 13.99
N ARG A 243 6.76 3.72 13.65
CA ARG A 243 7.27 5.03 13.24
C ARG A 243 6.60 5.54 11.98
N PHE A 244 6.37 4.67 11.00
CA PHE A 244 5.67 5.07 9.79
C PHE A 244 4.21 5.43 10.07
N ALA A 245 3.49 4.66 10.87
CA ALA A 245 2.14 5.02 11.31
C ALA A 245 2.12 6.40 12.01
N HIS A 246 3.10 6.68 12.87
CA HIS A 246 3.28 7.98 13.51
C HIS A 246 3.63 9.11 12.53
N GLU A 247 4.46 8.81 11.52
CA GLU A 247 4.87 9.76 10.49
C GLU A 247 3.69 10.22 9.63
N LEU A 248 2.68 9.36 9.43
CA LEU A 248 1.43 9.70 8.73
C LEU A 248 0.46 10.58 9.54
N GLY A 249 0.89 11.05 10.70
CA GLY A 249 0.11 11.94 11.53
C GLY A 249 -0.92 11.24 12.42
N ARG A 250 -1.79 12.03 13.07
CA ARG A 250 -2.78 11.51 14.00
C ARG A 250 -4.00 10.99 13.22
N HIS A 251 -4.28 9.70 13.33
CA HIS A 251 -5.42 9.02 12.72
C HIS A 251 -5.84 7.80 13.57
N ASP A 252 -6.96 7.16 13.24
CA ASP A 252 -7.34 5.87 13.84
C ASP A 252 -6.39 4.77 13.34
N ALA A 253 -5.30 4.57 14.07
CA ALA A 253 -4.25 3.62 13.75
C ALA A 253 -4.22 2.46 14.75
N GLN A 254 -4.39 1.24 14.25
CA GLN A 254 -4.17 0.01 15.00
C GLN A 254 -2.86 -0.63 14.54
N VAL A 255 -1.93 -0.92 15.45
CA VAL A 255 -0.62 -1.49 15.12
C VAL A 255 -0.43 -2.80 15.89
N ILE A 256 -0.39 -3.92 15.17
CA ILE A 256 -0.40 -5.27 15.73
C ILE A 256 0.87 -6.02 15.34
N LEU A 257 1.52 -6.62 16.34
CA LEU A 257 2.61 -7.58 16.15
C LEU A 257 2.02 -8.99 16.03
N LEU A 258 2.29 -9.64 14.92
CA LEU A 258 1.92 -11.03 14.67
C LEU A 258 3.00 -11.94 15.22
N GLU A 259 2.73 -12.54 16.37
CA GLU A 259 3.67 -13.34 17.15
C GLU A 259 3.07 -14.69 17.55
N LYS A 260 3.88 -15.73 17.48
CA LYS A 260 3.46 -17.06 17.95
C LYS A 260 3.04 -17.03 19.42
N GLY A 261 1.87 -17.61 19.73
CA GLY A 261 1.33 -17.66 21.09
C GLY A 261 0.57 -16.39 21.51
N ARG A 262 0.49 -15.36 20.63
CA ARG A 262 -0.31 -14.15 20.82
C ARG A 262 -1.28 -13.94 19.66
N GLY A 263 -2.16 -14.92 19.45
CA GLY A 263 -3.14 -14.88 18.37
C GLY A 263 -2.65 -15.52 17.06
N CYS A 264 -1.37 -15.89 16.96
CA CYS A 264 -0.85 -16.63 15.81
C CYS A 264 -0.28 -17.98 16.26
N SER A 265 -0.41 -18.98 15.40
CA SER A 265 0.11 -20.33 15.61
C SER A 265 1.61 -20.45 15.34
N ARG A 266 2.18 -19.47 14.60
CA ARG A 266 3.58 -19.42 14.20
C ARG A 266 4.16 -18.01 14.25
N HIS A 267 5.48 -17.94 14.02
CA HIS A 267 6.22 -16.70 13.77
C HIS A 267 6.17 -16.31 12.30
N TYR A 268 6.10 -15.02 11.96
CA TYR A 268 6.02 -14.51 10.60
C TYR A 268 7.20 -13.62 10.24
N GLY A 269 7.81 -13.89 9.07
CA GLY A 269 8.75 -13.01 8.38
C GLY A 269 8.00 -12.04 7.45
N HIS A 270 8.73 -11.22 6.68
CA HIS A 270 8.16 -10.19 5.81
C HIS A 270 7.19 -10.75 4.76
N THR A 271 7.66 -11.69 3.95
CA THR A 271 6.86 -12.29 2.87
C THR A 271 5.86 -13.31 3.40
N ASP A 272 6.19 -14.02 4.48
CA ASP A 272 5.32 -15.01 5.13
C ASP A 272 3.96 -14.42 5.55
N LEU A 273 3.90 -13.11 5.84
CA LEU A 273 2.65 -12.41 6.14
C LEU A 273 1.57 -12.62 5.05
N LEU A 274 1.99 -12.91 3.82
CA LEU A 274 1.08 -13.05 2.67
C LEU A 274 1.13 -14.44 2.05
N THR A 275 2.30 -15.10 2.09
CA THR A 275 2.53 -16.32 1.30
C THR A 275 2.46 -17.61 2.10
N HIS A 276 2.45 -17.54 3.43
CA HIS A 276 2.37 -18.76 4.23
C HIS A 276 0.93 -19.23 4.41
N PRO A 277 0.59 -20.51 4.14
CA PRO A 277 -0.78 -21.01 4.22
C PRO A 277 -1.45 -20.80 5.59
N GLN A 278 -0.68 -20.88 6.68
CA GLN A 278 -1.18 -20.67 8.03
C GLN A 278 -1.74 -19.26 8.29
N ALA A 279 -1.39 -18.29 7.45
CA ALA A 279 -1.92 -16.92 7.55
C ALA A 279 -3.45 -16.85 7.42
N GLU A 280 -4.05 -17.80 6.67
CA GLU A 280 -5.51 -17.93 6.51
C GLU A 280 -6.23 -18.28 7.81
N GLN A 281 -5.54 -18.90 8.76
CA GLN A 281 -6.11 -19.27 10.06
C GLN A 281 -5.68 -18.28 11.15
N ASP A 282 -4.54 -17.61 10.98
CA ASP A 282 -3.98 -16.74 12.00
C ASP A 282 -4.47 -15.28 11.85
N HIS A 283 -4.10 -14.57 10.78
CA HIS A 283 -4.33 -13.12 10.71
C HIS A 283 -5.12 -12.64 9.48
N PHE A 284 -5.42 -13.46 8.48
CA PHE A 284 -6.35 -13.06 7.43
C PHE A 284 -7.77 -12.84 7.96
N PRO A 285 -8.27 -13.65 8.94
CA PRO A 285 -9.54 -13.35 9.62
C PRO A 285 -9.56 -11.95 10.26
N LEU A 286 -8.48 -11.57 10.93
CA LEU A 286 -8.36 -10.25 11.53
C LEU A 286 -8.47 -9.12 10.49
N ILE A 287 -7.88 -9.30 9.29
CA ILE A 287 -8.00 -8.33 8.19
C ILE A 287 -9.45 -8.26 7.71
N ALA A 288 -10.09 -9.41 7.45
CA ALA A 288 -11.46 -9.48 6.98
C ALA A 288 -12.44 -8.83 7.98
N ASP A 289 -12.30 -9.15 9.27
CA ASP A 289 -13.12 -8.57 10.34
C ASP A 289 -12.93 -7.05 10.44
N TRP A 290 -11.68 -6.57 10.31
CA TRP A 290 -11.38 -5.14 10.33
C TRP A 290 -12.03 -4.39 9.17
N LEU A 291 -12.03 -4.97 7.97
CA LEU A 291 -12.69 -4.42 6.78
C LEU A 291 -14.22 -4.42 6.97
N ALA A 292 -14.79 -5.54 7.45
CA ALA A 292 -16.23 -5.70 7.67
C ALA A 292 -16.78 -4.70 8.71
N GLN A 293 -16.06 -4.47 9.81
CA GLN A 293 -16.44 -3.49 10.83
C GLN A 293 -16.51 -2.06 10.28
N ARG A 294 -15.69 -1.72 9.30
CA ARG A 294 -15.64 -0.40 8.67
C ARG A 294 -16.51 -0.28 7.42
N GLN A 295 -17.14 -1.36 7.00
CA GLN A 295 -18.14 -1.34 5.94
C GLN A 295 -19.47 -0.74 6.39
N GLN A 296 -19.83 -0.88 7.67
CA GLN A 296 -21.06 -0.29 8.22
C GLN A 296 -20.89 1.23 8.36
N PRO A 297 -21.90 2.05 7.98
CA PRO A 297 -21.85 3.47 8.28
C PRO A 297 -21.75 3.62 9.81
N THR A 298 -20.77 4.39 10.25
CA THR A 298 -20.70 4.77 11.67
C THR A 298 -21.99 5.51 12.00
N HIS A 299 -22.80 5.00 12.90
CA HIS A 299 -24.06 5.61 13.42
C HIS A 299 -23.89 7.02 14.02
N THR A 300 -22.67 7.58 13.94
CA THR A 300 -22.30 8.88 14.53
C THR A 300 -22.47 10.06 13.57
N GLN A 301 -22.88 9.84 12.31
CA GLN A 301 -23.09 10.96 11.36
C GLN A 301 -24.54 11.47 11.32
N GLU A 302 -25.48 10.89 12.06
CA GLU A 302 -26.86 11.40 12.15
C GLU A 302 -27.09 12.48 13.22
N LEU A 303 -26.06 12.92 13.96
CA LEU A 303 -26.18 13.92 15.02
C LEU A 303 -26.04 15.38 14.58
N PHE A 304 -25.81 15.64 13.28
CA PHE A 304 -25.88 16.99 12.73
C PHE A 304 -26.86 17.01 11.57
N PRO A 305 -28.09 17.55 11.77
CA PRO A 305 -29.00 17.80 10.65
C PRO A 305 -28.29 18.75 9.69
N ARG A 306 -28.34 18.46 8.41
CA ARG A 306 -27.90 19.38 7.36
C ARG A 306 -28.66 20.67 7.54
N CYS A 307 -28.00 21.76 7.94
CA CYS A 307 -28.58 23.08 7.83
C CYS A 307 -28.89 23.32 6.36
N SER A 308 -30.17 23.38 6.03
CA SER A 308 -30.61 23.81 4.71
C SER A 308 -30.27 25.31 4.57
N ALA A 309 -29.92 25.71 3.37
CA ALA A 309 -29.59 27.11 3.02
C ALA A 309 -30.76 28.12 3.23
N ALA A 310 -31.85 27.71 3.88
CA ALA A 310 -33.06 28.50 4.14
C ALA A 310 -33.07 29.16 5.53
N ASP A 311 -32.11 28.84 6.43
CA ASP A 311 -32.14 29.32 7.83
C ASP A 311 -31.21 30.53 8.11
N VAL A 312 -30.74 31.23 7.08
CA VAL A 312 -29.84 32.41 7.20
C VAL A 312 -30.53 33.72 6.86
N GLU A 313 -31.85 33.81 6.96
CA GLU A 313 -32.55 35.12 6.97
C GLU A 313 -33.30 35.26 8.28
N GLY A 314 -32.71 35.96 9.24
CA GLY A 314 -33.45 36.42 10.43
C GLY A 314 -32.64 36.52 11.71
N ALA A 315 -31.59 37.32 11.75
CA ALA A 315 -31.11 37.86 13.02
C ALA A 315 -30.70 39.33 12.80
N ALA A 316 -31.70 40.20 12.95
CA ALA A 316 -31.49 41.63 13.02
C ALA A 316 -30.73 41.98 14.32
N TYR A 317 -29.84 42.94 14.19
CA TYR A 317 -29.14 43.68 15.25
C TYR A 317 -30.12 44.23 16.29
N ILE A 318 -29.82 44.04 17.59
CA ILE A 318 -30.17 44.98 18.64
C ILE A 318 -28.93 45.19 19.53
N THR A 319 -28.43 46.44 19.49
CA THR A 319 -27.54 47.23 20.37
C THR A 319 -26.72 46.47 21.43
#